data_bf715ad4139abf8937d5ce0810121f25
#
_entry.id   bf715ad4139abf8937d5ce0810121f25
#
_cell.length_a   1.000
_cell.length_b   1.000
_cell.length_c   1.000
_cell.angle_alpha   90.00
_cell.angle_beta   90.00
_cell.angle_gamma   90.00
#
_symmetry.space_group_name_H-M   'P 1'
#
loop_
_entity.id
_entity.type
_entity.pdbx_description
1 polymer ?
#
loop_
_entity_poly.entity_id
_entity_poly.type
_entity_poly.pdbx_seq_one_letter_code
_entity_poly.pdbx_strand_id
1 'polypeptide(L)'
;MNGIGYIEQKKNTHLYFMLGNSKYAVNTASVLEIMKLPKLDYPQKLPNNIVGLLKYNNFVINVVDIRFYLDTDVTKYNVNSDLLIVKTDETIFGIITDKIIGIVPFESANVDAIPFVDNKTIIDSIYKQDQDTVFIINLYSIENLLKSTINLPSYDIMSLFPSDPASVEIMQKRTRDISEKTGLSMVTGDLYARRKLISFNLNDDLYCISLDVLKEVMKDTTITNVPGTPDFIAGIMNLRGDYITVLDVKKFLNLNVTDKTEETKETKDKTPVIIVSFNDMEIALLIDKINELFEVPEDKIVNSGEGYFLAEFIYNDTPYTILNIEKIFTDKKIVVTDM
;
A
#
# COMPACT_ATOMS: atom_id res chain seq x y z
N MET A 1 0.17 -22.55 -16.76
CA MET A 1 -0.25 -22.87 -15.37
C MET A 1 0.92 -22.70 -14.40
N ASN A 2 1.61 -21.57 -14.35
CA ASN A 2 2.78 -21.40 -13.44
C ASN A 2 2.93 -19.98 -12.85
N GLY A 3 1.88 -19.16 -12.87
CA GLY A 3 1.95 -17.80 -12.31
C GLY A 3 1.26 -17.61 -10.96
N ILE A 4 0.30 -18.47 -10.64
CA ILE A 4 -0.52 -18.33 -9.41
C ILE A 4 0.23 -18.88 -8.18
N GLY A 5 1.05 -19.92 -8.35
CA GLY A 5 1.80 -20.51 -7.23
C GLY A 5 2.91 -19.61 -6.63
N TYR A 6 3.43 -18.65 -7.39
CA TYR A 6 4.50 -17.76 -6.89
C TYR A 6 3.98 -16.61 -6.02
N ILE A 7 2.74 -16.20 -6.22
CA ILE A 7 2.10 -15.12 -5.43
C ILE A 7 1.55 -15.68 -4.11
N GLU A 8 1.03 -16.91 -4.11
CA GLU A 8 0.60 -17.58 -2.88
C GLU A 8 1.77 -17.96 -1.96
N GLN A 9 2.93 -18.34 -2.50
CA GLN A 9 4.11 -18.64 -1.69
C GLN A 9 4.68 -17.42 -0.94
N LYS A 10 4.55 -16.20 -1.48
CA LYS A 10 4.96 -14.99 -0.75
C LYS A 10 4.03 -14.62 0.41
N LYS A 11 2.77 -15.02 0.40
CA LYS A 11 1.81 -14.76 1.49
C LYS A 11 2.02 -15.65 2.72
N ASN A 12 2.70 -16.78 2.59
CA ASN A 12 2.85 -17.78 3.65
C ASN A 12 4.28 -17.90 4.20
N THR A 13 5.10 -16.86 4.09
CA THR A 13 6.45 -16.87 4.66
C THR A 13 6.57 -15.83 5.77
N HIS A 14 7.32 -16.17 6.81
CA HIS A 14 7.58 -15.29 7.93
C HIS A 14 9.08 -15.09 8.12
N LEU A 15 9.46 -13.86 8.45
CA LEU A 15 10.81 -13.51 8.87
C LEU A 15 10.92 -13.76 10.37
N TYR A 16 11.83 -14.66 10.76
CA TYR A 16 12.09 -15.04 12.13
C TYR A 16 13.27 -14.24 12.70
N PHE A 17 13.12 -13.78 13.92
CA PHE A 17 14.15 -13.03 14.63
C PHE A 17 14.14 -13.34 16.14
N MET A 18 15.23 -13.00 16.81
CA MET A 18 15.42 -13.16 18.25
C MET A 18 15.25 -11.82 18.97
N LEU A 19 14.61 -11.89 20.12
CA LEU A 19 14.66 -10.88 21.19
C LEU A 19 14.91 -11.63 22.49
N GLY A 20 16.08 -11.42 23.08
CA GLY A 20 16.56 -12.24 24.19
C GLY A 20 16.62 -13.71 23.79
N ASN A 21 15.97 -14.56 24.56
CA ASN A 21 15.92 -16.00 24.34
C ASN A 21 14.67 -16.46 23.56
N SER A 22 13.80 -15.56 23.16
CA SER A 22 12.53 -15.88 22.51
C SER A 22 12.58 -15.60 21.01
N LYS A 23 11.89 -16.46 20.24
CA LYS A 23 11.74 -16.34 18.79
C LYS A 23 10.45 -15.60 18.46
N TYR A 24 10.57 -14.65 17.57
CA TYR A 24 9.46 -13.86 17.04
C TYR A 24 9.44 -13.93 15.53
N ALA A 25 8.28 -13.65 14.95
CA ALA A 25 8.14 -13.61 13.51
C ALA A 25 7.17 -12.52 13.04
N VAL A 26 7.42 -12.01 11.84
CA VAL A 26 6.52 -11.12 11.11
C VAL A 26 6.32 -11.64 9.70
N ASN A 27 5.17 -11.35 9.11
CA ASN A 27 4.91 -11.70 7.72
C ASN A 27 5.92 -10.99 6.80
N THR A 28 6.56 -11.74 5.89
CA THR A 28 7.56 -11.17 4.97
C THR A 28 6.98 -10.14 4.01
N ALA A 29 5.68 -10.18 3.73
CA ALA A 29 5.00 -9.17 2.90
C ALA A 29 5.05 -7.77 3.51
N SER A 30 5.16 -7.68 4.85
CA SER A 30 5.27 -6.41 5.58
C SER A 30 6.71 -5.95 5.78
N VAL A 31 7.71 -6.74 5.40
CA VAL A 31 9.13 -6.40 5.57
C VAL A 31 9.63 -5.64 4.35
N LEU A 32 10.14 -4.42 4.57
CA LEU A 32 10.75 -3.60 3.52
C LEU A 32 12.25 -3.83 3.42
N GLU A 33 12.94 -3.79 4.55
CA GLU A 33 14.41 -3.90 4.58
C GLU A 33 14.89 -4.46 5.93
N ILE A 34 16.04 -5.10 5.90
CA ILE A 34 16.79 -5.55 7.08
C ILE A 34 18.17 -4.94 7.01
N MET A 35 18.59 -4.29 8.07
CA MET A 35 19.91 -3.68 8.15
C MET A 35 20.51 -3.84 9.54
N LYS A 36 21.82 -3.65 9.68
CA LYS A 36 22.44 -3.51 10.99
C LYS A 36 22.05 -2.17 11.61
N LEU A 37 21.76 -2.16 12.91
CA LEU A 37 21.31 -0.97 13.64
C LEU A 37 22.23 0.22 13.38
N PRO A 38 21.74 1.32 12.78
CA PRO A 38 22.47 2.57 12.61
C PRO A 38 22.38 3.41 13.89
N LYS A 39 23.10 4.55 13.94
CA LYS A 39 22.88 5.55 14.96
C LYS A 39 21.53 6.22 14.70
N LEU A 40 20.67 6.24 15.71
CA LEU A 40 19.37 6.89 15.66
C LEU A 40 19.48 8.33 16.18
N ASP A 41 18.60 9.19 15.68
CA ASP A 41 18.40 10.53 16.23
C ASP A 41 17.44 10.45 17.41
N TYR A 42 17.78 11.11 18.52
CA TYR A 42 16.97 11.15 19.72
C TYR A 42 16.70 12.59 20.12
N PRO A 43 15.66 13.24 19.56
CA PRO A 43 15.26 14.57 19.98
C PRO A 43 14.72 14.55 21.41
N GLN A 44 14.93 15.66 22.12
CA GLN A 44 14.37 15.81 23.47
C GLN A 44 12.84 15.66 23.44
N LYS A 45 12.27 14.82 24.30
CA LYS A 45 10.83 14.55 24.46
C LYS A 45 10.20 13.63 23.41
N LEU A 46 10.87 12.54 23.05
CA LEU A 46 10.16 11.43 22.40
C LEU A 46 9.23 10.72 23.39
N PRO A 47 8.08 10.18 22.92
CA PRO A 47 7.28 9.25 23.69
C PRO A 47 8.11 8.04 24.16
N ASN A 48 7.82 7.50 25.34
CA ASN A 48 8.59 6.40 25.93
C ASN A 48 8.57 5.10 25.11
N ASN A 49 7.69 5.00 24.14
CA ASN A 49 7.56 3.85 23.23
C ASN A 49 8.44 3.98 21.97
N ILE A 50 9.12 5.10 21.78
CA ILE A 50 10.01 5.34 20.62
C ILE A 50 11.46 5.38 21.10
N VAL A 51 12.28 4.49 20.55
CA VAL A 51 13.70 4.37 20.88
C VAL A 51 14.54 5.42 20.17
N GLY A 52 14.07 5.92 19.05
CA GLY A 52 14.73 6.97 18.28
C GLY A 52 14.06 7.16 16.93
N LEU A 53 14.63 8.07 16.16
CA LEU A 53 14.19 8.39 14.80
C LEU A 53 15.29 8.01 13.81
N LEU A 54 14.89 7.53 12.66
CA LEU A 54 15.78 7.23 11.54
C LEU A 54 15.32 7.96 10.29
N LYS A 55 16.23 8.66 9.63
CA LYS A 55 15.98 9.15 8.28
C LYS A 55 16.18 7.99 7.30
N TYR A 56 15.09 7.53 6.72
CA TYR A 56 15.03 6.42 5.79
C TYR A 56 14.32 6.86 4.51
N ASN A 57 14.97 6.75 3.35
CA ASN A 57 14.41 7.15 2.05
C ASN A 57 13.69 8.53 2.05
N ASN A 58 14.35 9.58 2.57
CA ASN A 58 13.82 10.95 2.73
C ASN A 58 12.71 11.15 3.77
N PHE A 59 12.31 10.09 4.48
CA PHE A 59 11.34 10.19 5.58
C PHE A 59 12.02 10.01 6.92
N VAL A 60 11.38 10.54 7.95
CA VAL A 60 11.75 10.26 9.32
C VAL A 60 10.79 9.22 9.85
N ILE A 61 11.28 8.02 10.14
CA ILE A 61 10.51 6.93 10.69
C ILE A 61 10.78 6.74 12.17
N ASN A 62 9.76 6.31 12.91
CA ASN A 62 9.91 5.91 14.29
C ASN A 62 10.62 4.56 14.39
N VAL A 63 11.51 4.42 15.35
CA VAL A 63 12.15 3.14 15.68
C VAL A 63 11.70 2.73 17.07
N VAL A 64 11.23 1.49 17.20
CA VAL A 64 10.70 0.93 18.45
C VAL A 64 11.48 -0.29 18.87
N ASP A 65 11.42 -0.57 20.16
CA ASP A 65 11.82 -1.84 20.75
C ASP A 65 10.57 -2.52 21.33
N ILE A 66 10.15 -3.60 20.72
CA ILE A 66 8.91 -4.28 21.13
C ILE A 66 9.02 -4.94 22.51
N ARG A 67 10.24 -5.09 23.07
CA ARG A 67 10.45 -5.58 24.45
C ARG A 67 9.78 -4.67 25.47
N PHE A 68 9.65 -3.37 25.19
CA PHE A 68 8.93 -2.44 26.07
C PHE A 68 7.44 -2.77 26.25
N TYR A 69 6.87 -3.52 25.28
CA TYR A 69 5.47 -3.93 25.31
C TYR A 69 5.28 -5.39 25.77
N LEU A 70 6.37 -6.17 25.81
CA LEU A 70 6.33 -7.61 26.12
C LEU A 70 6.64 -7.91 27.58
N ASP A 71 6.85 -6.89 28.41
CA ASP A 71 7.29 -7.03 29.81
C ASP A 71 8.52 -7.96 29.95
N THR A 72 9.45 -7.84 29.00
CA THR A 72 10.68 -8.61 28.96
C THR A 72 11.88 -7.71 29.23
N ASP A 73 12.97 -8.30 29.74
CA ASP A 73 14.19 -7.55 30.01
C ASP A 73 14.75 -6.90 28.73
N VAL A 74 14.91 -5.59 28.78
CA VAL A 74 15.52 -4.81 27.69
C VAL A 74 17.03 -4.91 27.81
N THR A 75 17.66 -5.61 26.89
CA THR A 75 19.12 -5.73 26.82
C THR A 75 19.73 -4.55 26.07
N LYS A 76 21.00 -4.25 26.35
CA LYS A 76 21.74 -3.21 25.62
C LYS A 76 21.90 -3.58 24.15
N TYR A 77 21.73 -2.57 23.30
CA TYR A 77 22.01 -2.69 21.86
C TYR A 77 23.50 -2.76 21.62
N ASN A 78 23.87 -3.32 20.49
CA ASN A 78 25.27 -3.39 20.05
C ASN A 78 25.36 -3.28 18.52
N VAL A 79 26.58 -3.23 18.02
CA VAL A 79 26.83 -3.12 16.57
C VAL A 79 26.31 -4.29 15.74
N ASN A 80 26.02 -5.44 16.35
CA ASN A 80 25.47 -6.61 15.68
C ASN A 80 23.93 -6.65 15.73
N SER A 81 23.29 -5.81 16.55
CA SER A 81 21.82 -5.69 16.55
C SER A 81 21.31 -5.37 15.17
N ASP A 82 20.17 -5.93 14.82
CA ASP A 82 19.52 -5.71 13.53
C ASP A 82 18.38 -4.71 13.69
N LEU A 83 18.11 -3.96 12.62
CA LEU A 83 16.95 -3.11 12.47
C LEU A 83 16.10 -3.64 11.33
N LEU A 84 14.88 -3.99 11.66
CA LEU A 84 13.89 -4.47 10.72
C LEU A 84 12.96 -3.32 10.35
N ILE A 85 12.98 -2.89 9.10
CA ILE A 85 12.03 -1.88 8.59
C ILE A 85 10.79 -2.59 8.09
N VAL A 86 9.65 -2.24 8.67
CA VAL A 86 8.35 -2.84 8.36
C VAL A 86 7.34 -1.79 7.94
N LYS A 87 6.34 -2.25 7.19
CA LYS A 87 5.20 -1.43 6.79
C LYS A 87 3.88 -2.07 7.20
N THR A 88 2.93 -1.22 7.53
CA THR A 88 1.50 -1.50 7.56
C THR A 88 0.84 -0.77 6.39
N ASP A 89 -0.48 -0.70 6.36
CA ASP A 89 -1.20 0.06 5.32
C ASP A 89 -1.03 1.58 5.50
N GLU A 90 -0.79 2.04 6.74
CA GLU A 90 -0.77 3.47 7.05
C GLU A 90 0.61 4.01 7.44
N THR A 91 1.55 3.17 7.87
CA THR A 91 2.82 3.66 8.38
C THR A 91 4.01 2.72 8.14
N ILE A 92 5.20 3.30 8.22
CA ILE A 92 6.47 2.59 8.21
C ILE A 92 7.20 2.90 9.50
N PHE A 93 7.77 1.87 10.10
CA PHE A 93 8.55 2.01 11.30
C PHE A 93 9.66 0.94 11.39
N GLY A 94 10.62 1.19 12.24
CA GLY A 94 11.71 0.24 12.50
C GLY A 94 11.48 -0.54 13.80
N ILE A 95 11.81 -1.82 13.80
CA ILE A 95 11.83 -2.68 15.00
C ILE A 95 13.28 -3.10 15.24
N ILE A 96 13.82 -2.81 16.43
CA ILE A 96 15.14 -3.30 16.82
C ILE A 96 15.03 -4.77 17.20
N THR A 97 15.93 -5.59 16.69
CA THR A 97 16.03 -7.01 17.00
C THR A 97 17.46 -7.39 17.38
N ASP A 98 17.62 -8.43 18.18
CA ASP A 98 18.95 -8.88 18.54
C ASP A 98 19.64 -9.58 17.38
N LYS A 99 18.88 -10.39 16.63
CA LYS A 99 19.40 -11.15 15.48
C LYS A 99 18.27 -11.62 14.59
N ILE A 100 18.44 -11.48 13.28
CA ILE A 100 17.60 -12.12 12.28
C ILE A 100 18.04 -13.57 12.11
N ILE A 101 17.08 -14.51 12.12
CA ILE A 101 17.32 -15.93 11.93
C ILE A 101 17.21 -16.29 10.44
N GLY A 102 16.14 -15.85 9.77
CA GLY A 102 15.90 -16.13 8.36
C GLY A 102 14.41 -16.13 8.01
N ILE A 103 14.12 -16.48 6.76
CA ILE A 103 12.76 -16.60 6.25
C ILE A 103 12.36 -18.07 6.27
N VAL A 104 11.21 -18.36 6.87
CA VAL A 104 10.70 -19.72 7.05
C VAL A 104 9.30 -19.81 6.45
N PRO A 105 8.97 -20.89 5.71
CA PRO A 105 7.61 -21.17 5.30
C PRO A 105 6.69 -21.30 6.51
N PHE A 106 5.48 -20.78 6.39
CA PHE A 106 4.50 -20.76 7.47
C PHE A 106 3.34 -21.72 7.14
N GLU A 107 3.13 -22.70 8.00
CA GLU A 107 2.04 -23.66 7.88
C GLU A 107 0.92 -23.33 8.85
N SER A 108 -0.23 -22.91 8.34
CA SER A 108 -1.38 -22.48 9.16
C SER A 108 -1.88 -23.54 10.15
N ALA A 109 -1.60 -24.82 9.88
CA ALA A 109 -2.01 -25.93 10.75
C ALA A 109 -1.31 -25.93 12.13
N ASN A 110 -0.17 -25.24 12.26
CA ASN A 110 0.64 -25.20 13.47
C ASN A 110 0.47 -23.90 14.27
N VAL A 111 -0.59 -23.16 13.99
CA VAL A 111 -0.88 -21.86 14.62
C VAL A 111 -1.92 -22.00 15.70
N ASP A 112 -1.57 -21.63 16.91
CA ASP A 112 -2.50 -21.47 18.01
C ASP A 112 -2.84 -20.00 18.22
N ALA A 113 -4.12 -19.66 18.18
CA ALA A 113 -4.58 -18.32 18.54
C ALA A 113 -4.36 -18.08 20.04
N ILE A 114 -3.98 -16.86 20.41
CA ILE A 114 -3.88 -16.48 21.82
C ILE A 114 -5.30 -16.27 22.37
N PRO A 115 -5.71 -16.97 23.45
CA PRO A 115 -7.09 -16.94 23.91
C PRO A 115 -7.53 -15.59 24.51
N PHE A 116 -6.60 -14.69 24.82
CA PHE A 116 -6.88 -13.37 25.39
C PHE A 116 -6.07 -12.31 24.64
N VAL A 117 -6.70 -11.68 23.64
CA VAL A 117 -6.13 -10.53 22.92
C VAL A 117 -6.83 -9.28 23.45
N ASP A 118 -6.15 -8.47 24.24
CA ASP A 118 -6.57 -7.10 24.48
C ASP A 118 -5.98 -6.17 23.40
N ASN A 119 -6.50 -4.94 23.29
CA ASN A 119 -6.02 -3.96 22.32
C ASN A 119 -4.56 -3.51 22.54
N LYS A 120 -3.87 -4.06 23.53
CA LYS A 120 -2.46 -3.77 23.86
C LYS A 120 -1.54 -4.92 23.52
N THR A 121 -2.08 -6.08 23.20
CA THR A 121 -1.29 -7.27 22.87
C THR A 121 -0.72 -7.14 21.48
N ILE A 122 0.61 -7.11 21.37
CA ILE A 122 1.33 -7.04 20.09
C ILE A 122 1.60 -8.42 19.48
N ILE A 123 1.25 -9.50 20.16
CA ILE A 123 1.36 -10.87 19.66
C ILE A 123 0.00 -11.30 19.14
N ASP A 124 -0.04 -11.71 17.87
CA ASP A 124 -1.24 -12.18 17.17
C ASP A 124 -1.54 -13.64 17.48
N SER A 125 -0.53 -14.46 17.40
CA SER A 125 -0.64 -15.92 17.49
C SER A 125 0.70 -16.56 17.88
N ILE A 126 0.64 -17.84 18.19
CA ILE A 126 1.81 -18.65 18.51
C ILE A 126 1.93 -19.74 17.46
N TYR A 127 3.11 -19.84 16.88
CA TYR A 127 3.46 -20.90 15.94
C TYR A 127 4.35 -21.93 16.64
N LYS A 128 3.94 -23.19 16.58
CA LYS A 128 4.70 -24.31 17.14
C LYS A 128 5.39 -25.07 16.04
N GLN A 129 6.70 -25.19 16.13
CA GLN A 129 7.53 -25.96 15.22
C GLN A 129 8.47 -26.85 16.05
N ASP A 130 8.22 -28.15 16.02
CA ASP A 130 8.93 -29.16 16.83
C ASP A 130 8.87 -28.83 18.35
N GLN A 131 10.01 -28.48 18.95
CA GLN A 131 10.10 -28.03 20.34
C GLN A 131 10.17 -26.50 20.49
N ASP A 132 10.16 -25.78 19.38
CA ASP A 132 10.29 -24.33 19.34
C ASP A 132 8.93 -23.65 19.36
N THR A 133 8.83 -22.57 20.15
CA THR A 133 7.69 -21.68 20.18
C THR A 133 8.09 -20.34 19.52
N VAL A 134 7.34 -19.91 18.53
CA VAL A 134 7.55 -18.65 17.82
C VAL A 134 6.32 -17.76 17.99
N PHE A 135 6.53 -16.54 18.45
CA PHE A 135 5.48 -15.55 18.64
C PHE A 135 5.29 -14.72 17.37
N ILE A 136 4.10 -14.74 16.79
CA ILE A 136 3.77 -13.94 15.61
C ILE A 136 3.36 -12.54 16.05
N ILE A 137 4.05 -11.54 15.51
CA ILE A 137 3.83 -10.13 15.86
C ILE A 137 2.73 -9.53 14.98
N ASN A 138 1.80 -8.84 15.64
CA ASN A 138 0.80 -8.01 14.99
C ASN A 138 1.33 -6.58 14.81
N LEU A 139 1.73 -6.25 13.58
CA LEU A 139 2.27 -4.92 13.25
C LEU A 139 1.24 -3.79 13.38
N TYR A 140 -0.05 -4.09 13.14
CA TYR A 140 -1.12 -3.10 13.32
C TYR A 140 -1.33 -2.73 14.80
N SER A 141 -1.14 -3.70 15.71
CA SER A 141 -1.16 -3.41 17.15
C SER A 141 -0.02 -2.47 17.53
N ILE A 142 1.20 -2.69 17.00
CA ILE A 142 2.33 -1.78 17.23
C ILE A 142 2.03 -0.39 16.66
N GLU A 143 1.49 -0.31 15.46
CA GLU A 143 1.08 0.97 14.86
C GLU A 143 0.08 1.73 15.74
N ASN A 144 -0.96 1.06 16.24
CA ASN A 144 -1.94 1.66 17.15
C ASN A 144 -1.29 2.15 18.45
N LEU A 145 -0.32 1.40 18.98
CA LEU A 145 0.46 1.80 20.15
C LEU A 145 1.33 3.03 19.87
N LEU A 146 1.88 3.16 18.67
CA LEU A 146 2.63 4.35 18.24
C LEU A 146 1.76 5.62 18.17
N LYS A 147 0.50 5.47 17.79
CA LYS A 147 -0.48 6.57 17.70
C LYS A 147 -1.08 6.95 19.07
N SER A 148 -0.99 6.06 20.06
CA SER A 148 -1.57 6.25 21.38
C SER A 148 -0.55 6.78 22.39
N THR A 149 -1.01 7.60 23.34
CA THR A 149 -0.19 8.01 24.48
C THR A 149 -0.25 6.91 25.53
N ILE A 150 0.76 6.03 25.56
CA ILE A 150 0.85 4.97 26.54
C ILE A 150 1.82 5.40 27.65
N ASN A 151 1.41 5.25 28.91
CA ASN A 151 2.32 5.37 30.03
C ASN A 151 3.17 4.10 30.17
N LEU A 152 4.23 4.02 29.38
CA LEU A 152 5.28 3.03 29.59
C LEU A 152 6.24 3.52 30.70
N PRO A 153 6.91 2.61 31.42
CA PRO A 153 7.99 2.98 32.31
C PRO A 153 9.00 3.86 31.58
N SER A 154 9.53 4.87 32.29
CA SER A 154 10.59 5.70 31.72
C SER A 154 11.89 4.91 31.69
N TYR A 155 12.39 4.63 30.52
CA TYR A 155 13.71 4.02 30.30
C TYR A 155 14.72 5.11 29.98
N ASP A 156 15.94 4.97 30.49
CA ASP A 156 17.07 5.73 29.96
C ASP A 156 17.53 5.12 28.64
N ILE A 157 16.82 5.49 27.56
CA ILE A 157 17.04 4.96 26.22
C ILE A 157 18.51 5.12 25.80
N MET A 158 19.14 6.24 26.14
CA MET A 158 20.52 6.50 25.74
C MET A 158 21.51 5.52 26.39
N SER A 159 21.22 5.02 27.57
CA SER A 159 22.07 4.02 28.26
C SER A 159 22.01 2.63 27.60
N LEU A 160 21.00 2.40 26.74
CA LEU A 160 20.88 1.14 26.00
C LEU A 160 21.80 1.08 24.78
N PHE A 161 22.24 2.23 24.27
CA PHE A 161 23.15 2.29 23.12
C PHE A 161 24.61 2.18 23.52
N PRO A 162 25.49 1.64 22.64
CA PRO A 162 26.92 1.65 22.88
C PRO A 162 27.46 3.07 23.04
N SER A 163 28.32 3.25 24.03
CA SER A 163 28.99 4.54 24.28
C SER A 163 30.49 4.53 23.91
N ASP A 164 31.02 3.36 23.56
CA ASP A 164 32.42 3.27 23.13
C ASP A 164 32.61 3.89 21.73
N PRO A 165 33.76 4.61 21.50
CA PRO A 165 33.96 5.36 20.26
C PRO A 165 33.90 4.51 18.99
N ALA A 166 34.39 3.27 19.03
CA ALA A 166 34.44 2.39 17.86
C ALA A 166 33.04 1.97 17.42
N SER A 167 32.20 1.55 18.37
CA SER A 167 30.79 1.19 18.10
C SER A 167 29.98 2.39 17.59
N VAL A 168 30.18 3.56 18.23
CA VAL A 168 29.50 4.80 17.81
C VAL A 168 29.88 5.18 16.38
N GLU A 169 31.18 5.09 16.01
CA GLU A 169 31.66 5.38 14.65
C GLU A 169 31.04 4.44 13.61
N ILE A 170 30.99 3.12 13.91
CA ILE A 170 30.34 2.14 13.03
C ILE A 170 28.88 2.49 12.79
N MET A 171 28.14 2.79 13.86
CA MET A 171 26.70 3.12 13.76
C MET A 171 26.48 4.45 13.02
N GLN A 172 27.34 5.46 13.26
CA GLN A 172 27.29 6.73 12.52
C GLN A 172 27.59 6.57 11.03
N LYS A 173 28.57 5.71 10.68
CA LYS A 173 28.85 5.39 9.28
C LYS A 173 27.62 4.80 8.59
N ARG A 174 26.93 3.85 9.23
CA ARG A 174 25.69 3.26 8.68
C ARG A 174 24.60 4.32 8.44
N THR A 175 24.43 5.26 9.37
CA THR A 175 23.48 6.37 9.21
C THR A 175 23.84 7.23 8.00
N ARG A 176 25.13 7.52 7.77
CA ARG A 176 25.58 8.24 6.57
C ARG A 176 25.33 7.45 5.30
N ASP A 177 25.70 6.16 5.29
CA ASP A 177 25.50 5.28 4.14
C ASP A 177 24.01 5.17 3.74
N ILE A 178 23.11 5.14 4.71
CA ILE A 178 21.65 5.17 4.47
C ILE A 178 21.24 6.51 3.87
N SER A 179 21.75 7.63 4.39
CA SER A 179 21.43 8.98 3.90
C SER A 179 22.01 9.24 2.51
N GLU A 180 23.20 8.70 2.19
CA GLU A 180 23.86 8.86 0.89
C GLU A 180 23.23 7.97 -0.19
N LYS A 181 22.81 6.75 0.14
CA LYS A 181 22.03 5.91 -0.77
C LYS A 181 20.73 6.61 -1.22
N THR A 182 20.18 7.45 -0.37
CA THR A 182 19.00 8.27 -0.65
C THR A 182 19.31 9.37 -1.70
N GLY A 183 20.56 9.80 -1.86
CA GLY A 183 20.97 10.80 -2.87
C GLY A 183 21.24 10.21 -4.27
N LEU A 184 21.46 8.91 -4.38
CA LEU A 184 21.82 8.21 -5.63
C LEU A 184 20.78 7.24 -6.15
N SER A 185 19.77 6.92 -5.36
CA SER A 185 18.66 6.06 -5.74
C SER A 185 17.39 6.90 -5.77
N MET A 186 17.11 7.54 -6.90
CA MET A 186 15.76 7.88 -7.31
C MET A 186 15.01 6.59 -7.67
N VAL A 187 14.98 5.64 -6.73
CA VAL A 187 13.95 4.63 -6.66
C VAL A 187 13.11 4.99 -5.45
N THR A 188 12.35 6.05 -5.61
CA THR A 188 11.20 6.38 -4.77
C THR A 188 10.11 5.34 -5.02
N GLY A 189 10.33 4.14 -4.55
CA GLY A 189 9.36 3.07 -4.64
C GLY A 189 9.09 2.52 -3.25
N ASP A 190 7.93 2.72 -2.71
CA ASP A 190 7.23 1.95 -1.68
C ASP A 190 7.22 2.43 -0.24
N LEU A 191 7.43 3.71 0.05
CA LEU A 191 7.28 4.22 1.42
C LEU A 191 5.88 4.74 1.77
N TYR A 192 5.12 5.12 0.76
CA TYR A 192 3.67 5.34 0.86
C TYR A 192 2.94 4.23 0.12
N ALA A 193 1.77 3.87 0.59
CA ALA A 193 0.83 3.17 -0.27
C ALA A 193 0.82 3.92 -1.60
N ARG A 194 1.21 3.26 -2.67
CA ARG A 194 1.17 3.83 -4.01
C ARG A 194 -0.09 3.36 -4.67
N ARG A 195 -0.86 4.29 -5.15
CA ARG A 195 -2.00 3.95 -5.99
C ARG A 195 -1.53 3.70 -7.41
N LYS A 196 -1.78 2.50 -7.90
CA LYS A 196 -1.55 2.16 -9.30
C LYS A 196 -2.72 2.67 -10.11
N LEU A 197 -2.42 3.52 -11.08
CA LEU A 197 -3.42 4.23 -11.87
C LEU A 197 -3.21 3.97 -13.36
N ILE A 198 -4.30 3.86 -14.12
CA ILE A 198 -4.30 3.97 -15.57
C ILE A 198 -4.90 5.33 -15.96
N SER A 199 -4.19 6.05 -16.80
CA SER A 199 -4.65 7.36 -17.30
C SER A 199 -5.27 7.28 -18.69
N PHE A 200 -6.22 8.16 -18.92
CA PHE A 200 -6.92 8.31 -20.19
C PHE A 200 -7.44 9.74 -20.36
N ASN A 201 -7.77 10.10 -21.58
CA ASN A 201 -8.37 11.40 -21.89
C ASN A 201 -9.89 11.32 -21.96
N LEU A 202 -10.53 12.36 -21.44
CA LEU A 202 -11.89 12.76 -21.77
C LEU A 202 -11.82 14.22 -22.22
N ASN A 203 -12.02 14.47 -23.50
CA ASN A 203 -11.66 15.71 -24.17
C ASN A 203 -10.16 16.02 -24.04
N ASP A 204 -9.81 17.24 -23.64
CA ASP A 204 -8.42 17.66 -23.43
C ASP A 204 -7.92 17.36 -22.00
N ASP A 205 -8.79 16.89 -21.09
CA ASP A 205 -8.48 16.65 -19.68
C ASP A 205 -8.01 15.21 -19.43
N LEU A 206 -7.17 15.05 -18.39
CA LEU A 206 -6.58 13.79 -18.00
C LEU A 206 -7.27 13.21 -16.76
N TYR A 207 -7.80 12.02 -16.94
CA TYR A 207 -8.46 11.26 -15.89
C TYR A 207 -7.72 9.96 -15.61
N CYS A 208 -7.96 9.41 -14.42
CA CYS A 208 -7.40 8.14 -13.99
C CYS A 208 -8.45 7.28 -13.29
N ILE A 209 -8.22 5.97 -13.31
CA ILE A 209 -8.85 5.02 -12.39
C ILE A 209 -7.79 4.15 -11.73
N SER A 210 -8.13 3.60 -10.55
CA SER A 210 -7.28 2.62 -9.88
C SER A 210 -7.24 1.31 -10.68
N LEU A 211 -6.07 0.67 -10.70
CA LEU A 211 -5.94 -0.66 -11.30
C LEU A 211 -6.76 -1.73 -10.57
N ASP A 212 -7.16 -1.49 -9.32
CA ASP A 212 -7.95 -2.43 -8.54
C ASP A 212 -9.34 -2.66 -9.11
N VAL A 213 -9.90 -1.64 -9.81
CA VAL A 213 -11.21 -1.71 -10.47
C VAL A 213 -11.10 -2.02 -11.96
N LEU A 214 -9.88 -2.01 -12.52
CA LEU A 214 -9.63 -2.29 -13.93
C LEU A 214 -9.73 -3.80 -14.20
N LYS A 215 -10.56 -4.19 -15.14
CA LYS A 215 -10.64 -5.57 -15.63
C LYS A 215 -9.88 -5.76 -16.95
N GLU A 216 -10.18 -4.95 -17.93
CA GLU A 216 -9.59 -5.07 -19.27
C GLU A 216 -9.60 -3.72 -20.01
N VAL A 217 -8.70 -3.58 -20.96
CA VAL A 217 -8.58 -2.42 -21.85
C VAL A 217 -8.71 -2.89 -23.30
N MET A 218 -9.63 -2.31 -24.05
CA MET A 218 -9.83 -2.62 -25.45
C MET A 218 -9.69 -1.37 -26.31
N LYS A 219 -8.93 -1.46 -27.40
CA LYS A 219 -8.65 -0.31 -28.28
C LYS A 219 -9.61 -0.22 -29.46
N ASP A 220 -10.11 -1.35 -29.91
CA ASP A 220 -10.96 -1.47 -31.09
C ASP A 220 -12.24 -2.23 -30.69
N THR A 221 -13.33 -1.51 -30.37
CA THR A 221 -14.56 -2.11 -29.88
C THR A 221 -15.73 -1.72 -30.76
N THR A 222 -16.53 -2.69 -31.17
CA THR A 222 -17.81 -2.44 -31.87
C THR A 222 -18.92 -2.29 -30.81
N ILE A 223 -19.57 -1.14 -30.79
CA ILE A 223 -20.65 -0.81 -29.89
C ILE A 223 -21.97 -0.86 -30.66
N THR A 224 -22.93 -1.66 -30.17
CA THR A 224 -24.26 -1.74 -30.71
C THR A 224 -25.20 -0.83 -29.92
N ASN A 225 -25.77 0.15 -30.60
CA ASN A 225 -26.72 1.09 -29.96
C ASN A 225 -28.01 0.33 -29.55
N VAL A 226 -28.51 0.64 -28.35
CA VAL A 226 -29.80 0.09 -27.83
C VAL A 226 -30.82 1.23 -27.82
N PRO A 227 -31.89 1.14 -28.62
CA PRO A 227 -32.91 2.16 -28.66
C PRO A 227 -33.63 2.33 -27.32
N GLY A 228 -33.93 3.57 -26.94
CA GLY A 228 -34.70 3.86 -25.70
C GLY A 228 -33.85 3.93 -24.43
N THR A 229 -32.54 3.79 -24.54
CA THR A 229 -31.63 4.00 -23.39
C THR A 229 -31.33 5.49 -23.18
N PRO A 230 -30.97 5.90 -21.95
CA PRO A 230 -30.49 7.25 -21.67
C PRO A 230 -29.27 7.64 -22.53
N ASP A 231 -29.10 8.92 -22.84
CA ASP A 231 -28.06 9.43 -23.75
C ASP A 231 -26.62 9.11 -23.31
N PHE A 232 -26.41 8.86 -22.03
CA PHE A 232 -25.10 8.47 -21.49
C PHE A 232 -24.82 6.97 -21.66
N ILE A 233 -25.77 6.15 -22.12
CA ILE A 233 -25.54 4.76 -22.51
C ILE A 233 -25.23 4.75 -24.02
N ALA A 234 -23.96 4.53 -24.33
CA ALA A 234 -23.52 4.45 -25.73
C ALA A 234 -24.04 3.20 -26.44
N GLY A 235 -24.38 2.16 -25.71
CA GLY A 235 -24.89 0.88 -26.21
C GLY A 235 -24.40 -0.31 -25.42
N ILE A 236 -24.30 -1.46 -26.11
CA ILE A 236 -23.73 -2.68 -25.59
C ILE A 236 -22.59 -3.19 -26.47
N MET A 237 -21.67 -3.91 -25.88
CA MET A 237 -20.60 -4.61 -26.57
C MET A 237 -20.56 -6.07 -26.15
N ASN A 238 -20.05 -6.93 -27.02
CA ASN A 238 -19.80 -8.32 -26.70
C ASN A 238 -18.38 -8.51 -26.17
N LEU A 239 -18.24 -9.01 -24.97
CA LEU A 239 -16.98 -9.41 -24.37
C LEU A 239 -16.98 -10.93 -24.12
N ARG A 240 -16.32 -11.68 -24.99
CA ARG A 240 -16.15 -13.13 -24.85
C ARG A 240 -17.46 -13.95 -24.71
N GLY A 241 -18.56 -13.43 -25.26
CA GLY A 241 -19.89 -14.06 -25.20
C GLY A 241 -20.88 -13.36 -24.28
N ASP A 242 -20.42 -12.53 -23.36
CA ASP A 242 -21.24 -11.72 -22.47
C ASP A 242 -21.49 -10.33 -23.03
N TYR A 243 -22.68 -9.79 -22.83
CA TYR A 243 -23.02 -8.43 -23.22
C TYR A 243 -22.77 -7.47 -22.06
N ILE A 244 -21.91 -6.47 -22.31
CA ILE A 244 -21.55 -5.45 -21.33
C ILE A 244 -22.09 -4.09 -21.78
N THR A 245 -22.68 -3.34 -20.85
CA THR A 245 -23.15 -1.98 -21.09
C THR A 245 -21.96 -1.04 -21.28
N VAL A 246 -22.02 -0.21 -22.32
CA VAL A 246 -21.02 0.82 -22.62
C VAL A 246 -21.54 2.17 -22.18
N LEU A 247 -20.86 2.78 -21.20
CA LEU A 247 -21.16 4.10 -20.64
C LEU A 247 -20.32 5.16 -21.35
N ASP A 248 -20.95 6.17 -21.93
CA ASP A 248 -20.31 7.40 -22.37
C ASP A 248 -20.00 8.25 -21.14
N VAL A 249 -18.76 8.19 -20.66
CA VAL A 249 -18.35 8.88 -19.42
C VAL A 249 -18.50 10.38 -19.53
N LYS A 250 -18.26 10.98 -20.69
CA LYS A 250 -18.39 12.43 -20.90
C LYS A 250 -19.84 12.88 -20.71
N LYS A 251 -20.78 12.16 -21.29
CA LYS A 251 -22.22 12.46 -21.15
C LYS A 251 -22.71 12.17 -19.75
N PHE A 252 -22.25 11.08 -19.14
CA PHE A 252 -22.64 10.72 -17.77
C PHE A 252 -22.20 11.77 -16.75
N LEU A 253 -20.97 12.27 -16.88
CA LEU A 253 -20.40 13.31 -16.02
C LEU A 253 -20.81 14.74 -16.40
N ASN A 254 -21.61 14.91 -17.47
CA ASN A 254 -21.97 16.21 -18.04
C ASN A 254 -20.75 17.09 -18.38
N LEU A 255 -19.67 16.49 -18.87
CA LEU A 255 -18.52 17.23 -19.36
C LEU A 255 -18.90 17.92 -20.69
N ASN A 256 -18.43 19.16 -20.89
CA ASN A 256 -18.68 19.88 -22.12
C ASN A 256 -18.15 19.05 -23.31
N VAL A 257 -19.04 18.58 -24.14
CA VAL A 257 -18.66 17.88 -25.39
C VAL A 257 -18.16 18.95 -26.36
N THR A 258 -16.85 19.14 -26.42
CA THR A 258 -16.28 19.91 -27.52
C THR A 258 -16.34 19.03 -28.76
N ASP A 259 -17.29 19.28 -29.64
CA ASP A 259 -17.36 18.70 -30.99
C ASP A 259 -16.11 19.15 -31.78
N LYS A 260 -14.95 18.65 -31.38
CA LYS A 260 -13.71 18.75 -32.20
C LYS A 260 -13.48 17.44 -32.89
N THR A 261 -14.43 17.03 -33.74
CA THR A 261 -14.09 16.12 -34.87
C THR A 261 -15.24 16.12 -35.89
N GLU A 262 -15.05 16.87 -36.94
CA GLU A 262 -15.46 16.39 -38.28
C GLU A 262 -14.62 15.16 -38.62
N GLU A 263 -14.76 14.08 -37.85
CA GLU A 263 -14.18 12.79 -38.23
C GLU A 263 -15.14 12.10 -39.17
N THR A 264 -14.65 11.95 -40.41
CA THR A 264 -15.21 11.16 -41.47
C THR A 264 -15.82 9.84 -40.94
N LYS A 265 -16.97 9.48 -41.47
CA LYS A 265 -17.81 8.31 -41.09
C LYS A 265 -17.09 6.95 -41.04
N GLU A 266 -15.80 6.89 -41.35
CA GLU A 266 -15.00 5.65 -41.39
C GLU A 266 -14.27 5.36 -40.05
N THR A 267 -14.21 6.29 -39.10
CA THR A 267 -13.50 6.11 -37.80
C THR A 267 -14.43 5.76 -36.61
N LYS A 268 -15.75 5.66 -36.83
CA LYS A 268 -16.72 5.35 -35.77
C LYS A 268 -16.66 3.91 -35.23
N ASP A 269 -15.93 3.00 -35.90
CA ASP A 269 -15.93 1.57 -35.52
C ASP A 269 -14.78 1.16 -34.59
N LYS A 270 -13.90 2.10 -34.15
CA LYS A 270 -12.72 1.76 -33.35
C LYS A 270 -12.55 2.69 -32.18
N THR A 271 -13.41 2.55 -31.18
CA THR A 271 -13.39 3.42 -30.02
C THR A 271 -12.77 2.69 -28.82
N PRO A 272 -11.81 3.28 -28.10
CA PRO A 272 -11.21 2.66 -26.94
C PRO A 272 -12.19 2.64 -25.78
N VAL A 273 -12.21 1.52 -25.05
CA VAL A 273 -13.00 1.35 -23.84
C VAL A 273 -12.14 0.77 -22.72
N ILE A 274 -12.46 1.14 -21.50
CA ILE A 274 -11.91 0.56 -20.28
C ILE A 274 -13.02 -0.21 -19.59
N ILE A 275 -12.84 -1.51 -19.39
CA ILE A 275 -13.77 -2.35 -18.66
C ILE A 275 -13.41 -2.31 -17.18
N VAL A 276 -14.35 -1.87 -16.37
CA VAL A 276 -14.22 -1.77 -14.92
C VAL A 276 -15.21 -2.70 -14.24
N SER A 277 -14.83 -3.18 -13.06
CA SER A 277 -15.69 -4.06 -12.24
C SER A 277 -15.81 -3.52 -10.82
N PHE A 278 -17.03 -3.68 -10.26
CA PHE A 278 -17.34 -3.38 -8.87
C PHE A 278 -18.49 -4.28 -8.39
N ASN A 279 -18.31 -5.01 -7.29
CA ASN A 279 -19.29 -5.94 -6.72
C ASN A 279 -19.90 -6.90 -7.77
N ASP A 280 -19.04 -7.58 -8.54
CA ASP A 280 -19.40 -8.53 -9.60
C ASP A 280 -20.17 -7.93 -10.80
N MET A 281 -20.39 -6.63 -10.82
CA MET A 281 -20.92 -5.91 -11.98
C MET A 281 -19.80 -5.39 -12.86
N GLU A 282 -20.03 -5.33 -14.17
CA GLU A 282 -19.07 -4.86 -15.15
C GLU A 282 -19.70 -3.80 -16.05
N ILE A 283 -18.95 -2.73 -16.30
CA ILE A 283 -19.32 -1.65 -17.23
C ILE A 283 -18.11 -1.33 -18.08
N ALA A 284 -18.31 -1.08 -19.37
CA ALA A 284 -17.30 -0.54 -20.25
C ALA A 284 -17.43 0.99 -20.28
N LEU A 285 -16.35 1.69 -19.97
CA LEU A 285 -16.24 3.13 -20.00
C LEU A 285 -15.72 3.56 -21.38
N LEU A 286 -16.53 4.30 -22.11
CA LEU A 286 -16.15 4.90 -23.40
C LEU A 286 -15.25 6.11 -23.12
N ILE A 287 -14.04 6.10 -23.70
CA ILE A 287 -13.03 7.14 -23.51
C ILE A 287 -12.46 7.60 -24.86
N ASP A 288 -11.74 8.73 -24.86
CA ASP A 288 -11.16 9.25 -26.11
C ASP A 288 -9.81 8.60 -26.43
N LYS A 289 -8.95 8.45 -25.41
CA LYS A 289 -7.61 7.89 -25.58
C LYS A 289 -7.12 7.25 -24.30
N ILE A 290 -6.47 6.11 -24.41
CA ILE A 290 -5.73 5.48 -23.32
C ILE A 290 -4.28 5.98 -23.34
N ASN A 291 -3.76 6.31 -22.18
CA ASN A 291 -2.39 6.79 -22.05
C ASN A 291 -1.51 5.75 -21.33
N GLU A 292 -0.96 6.10 -20.19
CA GLU A 292 0.04 5.31 -19.49
C GLU A 292 -0.44 4.79 -18.13
N LEU A 293 0.25 3.76 -17.65
CA LEU A 293 0.15 3.24 -16.30
C LEU A 293 1.24 3.88 -15.46
N PHE A 294 0.89 4.36 -14.28
CA PHE A 294 1.87 4.89 -13.34
C PHE A 294 1.44 4.69 -11.89
N GLU A 295 2.37 4.91 -10.99
CA GLU A 295 2.15 4.79 -9.56
C GLU A 295 2.33 6.14 -8.90
N VAL A 296 1.34 6.58 -8.14
CA VAL A 296 1.36 7.85 -7.41
C VAL A 296 1.35 7.58 -5.91
N PRO A 297 2.29 8.17 -5.14
CA PRO A 297 2.24 8.11 -3.68
C PRO A 297 0.94 8.70 -3.14
N GLU A 298 0.29 8.03 -2.19
CA GLU A 298 -1.00 8.46 -1.61
C GLU A 298 -0.93 9.86 -0.97
N ASP A 299 0.22 10.26 -0.44
CA ASP A 299 0.42 11.58 0.15
C ASP A 299 0.37 12.75 -0.87
N LYS A 300 0.54 12.43 -2.16
CA LYS A 300 0.40 13.41 -3.25
C LYS A 300 -1.01 13.47 -3.83
N ILE A 301 -1.89 12.59 -3.39
CA ILE A 301 -3.27 12.53 -3.84
C ILE A 301 -4.12 13.34 -2.89
N VAL A 302 -4.73 14.41 -3.39
CA VAL A 302 -5.62 15.27 -2.62
C VAL A 302 -7.04 14.82 -2.86
N ASN A 303 -7.70 14.31 -1.81
CA ASN A 303 -9.09 13.90 -1.91
C ASN A 303 -9.98 15.12 -2.24
N SER A 304 -10.74 15.03 -3.31
CA SER A 304 -11.61 16.13 -3.79
C SER A 304 -12.98 16.13 -3.09
N GLY A 305 -13.26 15.18 -2.21
CA GLY A 305 -14.48 15.10 -1.45
C GLY A 305 -15.55 14.22 -2.08
N GLU A 306 -16.79 14.71 -2.15
CA GLU A 306 -17.95 13.91 -2.52
C GLU A 306 -18.24 13.96 -4.02
N GLY A 307 -18.64 12.83 -4.62
CA GLY A 307 -19.11 12.77 -6.00
C GLY A 307 -18.38 11.77 -6.89
N TYR A 308 -18.40 12.02 -8.20
CA TYR A 308 -17.76 11.14 -9.20
C TYR A 308 -16.24 11.33 -9.30
N PHE A 309 -15.69 12.39 -8.70
CA PHE A 309 -14.27 12.69 -8.66
C PHE A 309 -13.75 12.36 -7.26
N LEU A 310 -12.93 11.32 -7.16
CA LEU A 310 -12.41 10.83 -5.89
C LEU A 310 -11.31 11.72 -5.35
N ALA A 311 -10.38 12.10 -6.22
CA ALA A 311 -9.19 12.84 -5.84
C ALA A 311 -8.53 13.49 -7.05
N GLU A 312 -7.60 14.40 -6.77
CA GLU A 312 -6.76 15.07 -7.77
C GLU A 312 -5.29 14.98 -7.36
N PHE A 313 -4.38 15.00 -8.33
CA PHE A 313 -2.94 15.07 -8.10
C PHE A 313 -2.21 15.67 -9.28
N ILE A 314 -0.97 16.12 -9.05
CA ILE A 314 -0.07 16.62 -10.09
C ILE A 314 1.05 15.59 -10.29
N TYR A 315 1.23 15.17 -11.53
CA TYR A 315 2.31 14.27 -11.93
C TYR A 315 3.04 14.87 -13.13
N ASN A 316 4.36 15.07 -13.00
CA ASN A 316 5.19 15.74 -14.01
C ASN A 316 4.57 17.07 -14.51
N ASP A 317 4.21 17.94 -13.57
CA ASP A 317 3.57 19.25 -13.81
C ASP A 317 2.21 19.20 -14.53
N THR A 318 1.62 18.02 -14.63
CA THR A 318 0.33 17.81 -15.29
C THR A 318 -0.72 17.39 -14.24
N PRO A 319 -1.90 18.05 -14.22
CA PRO A 319 -2.98 17.69 -13.32
C PRO A 319 -3.75 16.46 -13.84
N TYR A 320 -4.12 15.59 -12.92
CA TYR A 320 -4.93 14.40 -13.16
C TYR A 320 -6.08 14.33 -12.15
N THR A 321 -7.24 13.86 -12.61
CA THR A 321 -8.42 13.62 -11.77
C THR A 321 -8.72 12.13 -11.68
N ILE A 322 -8.86 11.60 -10.47
CA ILE A 322 -9.21 10.19 -10.24
C ILE A 322 -10.72 10.04 -10.18
N LEU A 323 -11.30 9.20 -11.02
CA LEU A 323 -12.71 8.89 -11.02
C LEU A 323 -13.09 7.92 -9.89
N ASN A 324 -14.23 8.19 -9.27
CA ASN A 324 -14.84 7.31 -8.27
C ASN A 324 -15.75 6.27 -8.96
N ILE A 325 -15.18 5.12 -9.27
CA ILE A 325 -15.90 4.04 -9.98
C ILE A 325 -17.03 3.49 -9.12
N GLU A 326 -16.83 3.30 -7.81
CA GLU A 326 -17.89 2.88 -6.89
C GLU A 326 -19.10 3.82 -6.96
N LYS A 327 -18.88 5.15 -6.98
CA LYS A 327 -19.96 6.13 -7.08
C LYS A 327 -20.69 6.07 -8.42
N ILE A 328 -19.97 5.76 -9.51
CA ILE A 328 -20.59 5.54 -10.83
C ILE A 328 -21.50 4.32 -10.77
N PHE A 329 -21.03 3.18 -10.26
CA PHE A 329 -21.82 1.96 -10.17
C PHE A 329 -23.04 2.07 -9.25
N THR A 330 -22.94 2.86 -8.18
CA THR A 330 -24.03 3.02 -7.19
C THR A 330 -25.00 4.17 -7.52
N ASP A 331 -24.79 4.85 -8.64
CA ASP A 331 -25.69 5.93 -9.06
C ASP A 331 -27.05 5.40 -9.48
N LYS A 332 -28.13 6.07 -9.00
CA LYS A 332 -29.52 5.73 -9.33
C LYS A 332 -29.84 5.81 -10.83
N LYS A 333 -29.03 6.52 -11.61
CA LYS A 333 -29.18 6.58 -13.08
C LYS A 333 -28.78 5.26 -13.76
N ILE A 334 -27.88 4.50 -13.14
CA ILE A 334 -27.34 3.22 -13.70
C ILE A 334 -28.07 2.03 -13.09
N VAL A 335 -28.40 2.07 -11.79
CA VAL A 335 -29.10 1.00 -11.12
C VAL A 335 -30.60 1.10 -11.44
N VAL A 336 -31.05 0.31 -12.39
CA VAL A 336 -32.50 0.08 -12.63
C VAL A 336 -32.96 -0.91 -11.56
N THR A 337 -33.58 -0.42 -10.50
CA THR A 337 -34.33 -1.28 -9.58
C THR A 337 -35.66 -1.60 -10.26
N ASP A 338 -35.89 -2.87 -10.58
CA ASP A 338 -37.22 -3.35 -10.95
C ASP A 338 -38.25 -2.91 -9.91
N MET A 339 -39.26 -2.17 -10.34
CA MET A 339 -40.43 -1.85 -9.54
C MET A 339 -41.40 -3.02 -9.50
#